data_815c7665bec4d1f0beaac1fd598a25ed
#
_entry.id   815c7665bec4d1f0beaac1fd598a25ed
#
_cell.length_a   1.000
_cell.length_b   1.000
_cell.length_c   1.000
_cell.angle_alpha   90.00
_cell.angle_beta   90.00
_cell.angle_gamma   90.00
#
_symmetry.space_group_name_H-M   'P 1'
#
loop_
_entity.id
_entity.type
_entity.pdbx_description
1 polymer ?
#
loop_
_entity_poly.entity_id
_entity_poly.type
_entity_poly.pdbx_seq_one_letter_code
_entity_poly.pdbx_strand_id
1 'polypeptide(L)'
;DRNVQPGGDCFAGRTFGDVAMIIQTGMRTDIPAFYSEWLMNRIQEGFVLVRNPYNPTQVTKYSLSPEVVDLIAFCTKNPAPMLPFMEQLTPYGQYWFVTITPYGRDIEPNVPDTGTVMDHFKILSDIVGVDSIGWRYDPILVDATHTVEWHISEFEKMAAVLHGYTETLSL
;
A
#
# COMPACT_ATOMS: atom_id res chain seq x y z
N ASP A 1 5.28 -20.74 27.85
CA ASP A 1 4.21 -21.01 26.87
C ASP A 1 3.52 -19.70 26.58
N ARG A 2 3.83 -19.14 25.40
CA ARG A 2 3.16 -17.94 24.91
C ARG A 2 1.83 -18.37 24.33
N ASN A 3 0.75 -17.80 24.82
CA ASN A 3 -0.60 -18.07 24.35
C ASN A 3 -0.76 -17.56 22.90
N VAL A 4 -0.39 -18.42 21.93
CA VAL A 4 -0.65 -18.21 20.50
C VAL A 4 -2.05 -18.73 20.25
N GLN A 5 -3.04 -17.86 20.15
CA GLN A 5 -4.35 -18.27 19.68
C GLN A 5 -4.25 -18.51 18.17
N PRO A 6 -4.67 -19.67 17.64
CA PRO A 6 -4.85 -19.82 16.22
C PRO A 6 -5.94 -18.81 15.79
N GLY A 7 -5.63 -17.92 14.88
CA GLY A 7 -6.65 -17.23 14.07
C GLY A 7 -7.43 -18.37 13.43
N GLY A 8 -8.75 -18.44 13.70
CA GLY A 8 -9.54 -19.60 13.35
C GLY A 8 -9.26 -20.07 11.93
N ASP A 9 -9.23 -21.39 11.73
CA ASP A 9 -9.21 -22.03 10.41
C ASP A 9 -10.50 -21.68 9.64
N CYS A 10 -10.62 -20.40 9.28
CA CYS A 10 -11.70 -19.90 8.48
C CYS A 10 -11.29 -20.07 7.03
N PHE A 11 -12.09 -20.87 6.32
CA PHE A 11 -12.15 -20.89 4.84
C PHE A 11 -11.52 -22.07 4.10
N ALA A 12 -11.74 -23.28 4.57
CA ALA A 12 -11.73 -24.43 3.68
C ALA A 12 -13.14 -24.56 3.03
N GLY A 13 -13.26 -24.18 1.74
CA GLY A 13 -14.50 -24.34 0.97
C GLY A 13 -15.39 -23.10 0.96
N ARG A 14 -14.97 -22.03 0.28
CA ARG A 14 -15.78 -20.81 0.09
C ARG A 14 -17.02 -21.08 -0.75
N THR A 15 -18.18 -20.68 -0.20
CA THR A 15 -19.44 -20.56 -0.93
C THR A 15 -19.74 -19.10 -1.22
N PHE A 16 -20.67 -18.84 -2.14
CA PHE A 16 -21.10 -17.47 -2.48
C PHE A 16 -21.65 -16.77 -1.24
N GLY A 17 -20.89 -15.84 -0.65
CA GLY A 17 -21.24 -15.10 0.59
C GLY A 17 -20.18 -15.15 1.68
N ASP A 18 -19.06 -15.82 1.49
CA ASP A 18 -17.99 -15.88 2.47
C ASP A 18 -17.27 -14.53 2.62
N VAL A 19 -16.89 -14.20 3.85
CA VAL A 19 -16.18 -12.94 4.15
C VAL A 19 -14.81 -12.94 3.51
N ALA A 20 -14.56 -11.94 2.64
CA ALA A 20 -13.26 -11.75 2.01
C ALA A 20 -12.19 -11.39 3.06
N MET A 21 -10.99 -12.01 2.98
CA MET A 21 -9.85 -11.55 3.75
C MET A 21 -9.07 -10.50 2.97
N ILE A 22 -9.09 -9.28 3.47
CA ILE A 22 -8.30 -8.16 2.94
C ILE A 22 -7.18 -7.82 3.93
N ILE A 23 -5.96 -7.80 3.46
CA ILE A 23 -4.80 -7.35 4.24
C ILE A 23 -4.46 -5.92 3.85
N GLN A 24 -4.48 -5.00 4.83
CA GLN A 24 -4.01 -3.64 4.63
C GLN A 24 -2.60 -3.48 5.22
N THR A 25 -1.65 -3.04 4.41
CA THR A 25 -0.23 -2.94 4.81
C THR A 25 0.16 -1.59 5.39
N GLY A 26 -0.66 -0.54 5.25
CA GLY A 26 -0.32 0.85 5.57
C GLY A 26 -0.65 1.32 6.99
N MET A 27 -1.17 0.47 7.90
CA MET A 27 -1.71 0.92 9.19
C MET A 27 -0.66 1.28 10.25
N ARG A 28 0.55 0.74 10.16
CA ARG A 28 1.61 0.93 11.17
C ARG A 28 2.89 1.51 10.62
N THR A 29 3.14 1.29 9.35
CA THR A 29 4.32 1.76 8.62
C THR A 29 4.07 1.62 7.13
N ASP A 30 4.89 2.28 6.33
CA ASP A 30 4.92 2.09 4.88
C ASP A 30 5.71 0.81 4.56
N ILE A 31 5.00 -0.32 4.46
CA ILE A 31 5.64 -1.63 4.19
C ILE A 31 6.31 -1.66 2.82
N PRO A 32 5.68 -1.20 1.72
CA PRO A 32 6.35 -1.15 0.43
C PRO A 32 7.66 -0.35 0.43
N ALA A 33 7.71 0.77 1.13
CA ALA A 33 8.89 1.63 1.16
C ALA A 33 10.03 1.08 2.01
N PHE A 34 9.74 0.43 3.16
CA PHE A 34 10.76 0.12 4.17
C PHE A 34 10.89 -1.36 4.53
N TYR A 35 9.91 -2.19 4.19
CA TYR A 35 9.80 -3.58 4.63
C TYR A 35 9.40 -4.56 3.53
N SER A 36 9.67 -4.23 2.27
CA SER A 36 9.30 -5.08 1.12
C SER A 36 9.92 -6.47 1.21
N GLU A 37 11.21 -6.60 1.49
CA GLU A 37 11.88 -7.90 1.67
C GLU A 37 11.30 -8.70 2.84
N TRP A 38 10.98 -8.02 3.95
CA TRP A 38 10.33 -8.66 5.10
C TRP A 38 8.95 -9.20 4.72
N LEU A 39 8.15 -8.43 3.98
CA LEU A 39 6.83 -8.88 3.53
C LEU A 39 6.95 -10.09 2.61
N MET A 40 7.88 -10.07 1.67
CA MET A 40 8.13 -11.21 0.77
C MET A 40 8.55 -12.45 1.53
N ASN A 41 9.41 -12.31 2.52
CA ASN A 41 9.76 -13.42 3.40
C ASN A 41 8.53 -13.98 4.15
N ARG A 42 7.61 -13.11 4.61
CA ARG A 42 6.36 -13.56 5.27
C ARG A 42 5.41 -14.25 4.31
N ILE A 43 5.32 -13.78 3.07
CA ILE A 43 4.54 -14.43 2.00
C ILE A 43 5.10 -15.82 1.70
N GLN A 44 6.41 -15.96 1.56
CA GLN A 44 7.06 -17.27 1.35
C GLN A 44 6.84 -18.24 2.51
N GLU A 45 6.87 -17.77 3.75
CA GLU A 45 6.57 -18.55 4.95
C GLU A 45 5.08 -18.90 5.11
N GLY A 46 4.21 -18.21 4.35
CA GLY A 46 2.76 -18.43 4.34
C GLY A 46 2.02 -17.89 5.57
N PHE A 47 2.67 -17.14 6.46
CA PHE A 47 2.02 -16.55 7.62
C PHE A 47 2.73 -15.31 8.17
N VAL A 48 1.98 -14.52 8.93
CA VAL A 48 2.50 -13.42 9.74
C VAL A 48 2.00 -13.48 11.18
N LEU A 49 2.86 -13.12 12.13
CA LEU A 49 2.51 -12.96 13.53
C LEU A 49 2.29 -11.49 13.85
N VAL A 50 1.10 -11.14 14.28
CA VAL A 50 0.73 -9.76 14.61
C VAL A 50 0.49 -9.64 16.11
N ARG A 51 1.27 -8.76 16.75
CA ARG A 51 1.11 -8.46 18.17
C ARG A 51 -0.03 -7.45 18.36
N ASN A 52 -0.90 -7.73 19.32
CA ASN A 52 -1.95 -6.78 19.70
C ASN A 52 -1.32 -5.50 20.29
N PRO A 53 -1.60 -4.31 19.75
CA PRO A 53 -1.00 -3.05 20.25
C PRO A 53 -1.44 -2.71 21.68
N TYR A 54 -2.62 -3.16 22.09
CA TYR A 54 -3.19 -2.89 23.41
C TYR A 54 -2.84 -3.98 24.45
N ASN A 55 -2.42 -5.17 23.99
CA ASN A 55 -2.00 -6.27 24.84
C ASN A 55 -0.78 -6.97 24.25
N PRO A 56 0.45 -6.56 24.61
CA PRO A 56 1.69 -7.09 24.02
C PRO A 56 1.93 -8.59 24.23
N THR A 57 1.23 -9.22 25.17
CA THR A 57 1.32 -10.65 25.42
C THR A 57 0.48 -11.48 24.44
N GLN A 58 -0.48 -10.84 23.77
CA GLN A 58 -1.34 -11.47 22.79
C GLN A 58 -0.72 -11.33 21.37
N VAL A 59 -0.48 -12.47 20.74
CA VAL A 59 0.03 -12.57 19.37
C VAL A 59 -0.92 -13.45 18.57
N THR A 60 -1.40 -12.92 17.43
CA THR A 60 -2.26 -13.66 16.51
C THR A 60 -1.48 -14.06 15.28
N LYS A 61 -1.64 -15.30 14.85
CA LYS A 61 -1.10 -15.82 13.58
C LYS A 61 -2.17 -15.66 12.50
N TYR A 62 -1.80 -14.99 11.40
CA TYR A 62 -2.64 -14.88 10.21
C TYR A 62 -2.00 -15.65 9.05
N SER A 63 -2.81 -16.43 8.33
CA SER A 63 -2.37 -17.05 7.08
C SER A 63 -2.19 -15.98 6.02
N LEU A 64 -1.15 -16.16 5.19
CA LEU A 64 -0.90 -15.36 3.99
C LEU A 64 -1.05 -16.20 2.71
N SER A 65 -1.67 -17.40 2.81
CA SER A 65 -1.93 -18.20 1.62
C SER A 65 -2.86 -17.46 0.64
N PRO A 66 -2.59 -17.48 -0.68
CA PRO A 66 -3.49 -16.92 -1.70
C PRO A 66 -4.89 -17.55 -1.70
N GLU A 67 -5.04 -18.74 -1.14
CA GLU A 67 -6.34 -19.40 -0.97
C GLU A 67 -7.21 -18.74 0.09
N VAL A 68 -6.59 -17.99 1.01
CA VAL A 68 -7.25 -17.35 2.15
C VAL A 68 -7.33 -15.82 1.98
N VAL A 69 -6.29 -15.23 1.38
CA VAL A 69 -6.19 -13.78 1.17
C VAL A 69 -6.71 -13.42 -0.21
N ASP A 70 -7.81 -12.67 -0.25
CA ASP A 70 -8.42 -12.22 -1.51
C ASP A 70 -7.72 -11.01 -2.09
N LEU A 71 -7.30 -10.08 -1.21
CA LEU A 71 -6.71 -8.81 -1.63
C LEU A 71 -5.66 -8.34 -0.62
N ILE A 72 -4.56 -7.81 -1.14
CA ILE A 72 -3.60 -7.02 -0.38
C ILE A 72 -3.73 -5.55 -0.80
N ALA A 73 -4.15 -4.69 0.13
CA ALA A 73 -4.22 -3.25 -0.06
C ALA A 73 -2.92 -2.61 0.42
N PHE A 74 -2.16 -2.05 -0.51
CA PHE A 74 -0.91 -1.37 -0.24
C PHE A 74 -1.14 0.14 -0.09
N CYS A 75 -0.50 0.76 0.90
CA CYS A 75 -0.44 2.22 1.05
C CYS A 75 1.02 2.62 1.14
N THR A 76 1.48 3.49 0.25
CA THR A 76 2.90 3.88 0.20
C THR A 76 3.12 5.28 -0.36
N LYS A 77 4.21 5.91 0.05
CA LYS A 77 4.81 7.10 -0.58
C LYS A 77 6.00 6.74 -1.50
N ASN A 78 6.43 5.47 -1.51
CA ASN A 78 7.53 5.01 -2.36
C ASN A 78 7.33 3.54 -2.74
N PRO A 79 6.74 3.24 -3.90
CA PRO A 79 6.52 1.86 -4.33
C PRO A 79 7.80 1.17 -4.86
N ALA A 80 8.88 1.92 -5.16
CA ALA A 80 10.07 1.41 -5.83
C ALA A 80 10.66 0.14 -5.19
N PRO A 81 10.83 0.03 -3.85
CA PRO A 81 11.42 -1.18 -3.26
C PRO A 81 10.58 -2.44 -3.43
N MET A 82 9.28 -2.30 -3.76
CA MET A 82 8.39 -3.44 -4.00
C MET A 82 8.36 -3.88 -5.46
N LEU A 83 8.70 -3.00 -6.41
CA LEU A 83 8.64 -3.31 -7.85
C LEU A 83 9.39 -4.61 -8.25
N PRO A 84 10.56 -4.94 -7.69
CA PRO A 84 11.26 -6.19 -8.03
C PRO A 84 10.52 -7.46 -7.62
N PHE A 85 9.52 -7.35 -6.75
CA PHE A 85 8.78 -8.48 -6.18
C PHE A 85 7.37 -8.67 -6.77
N MET A 86 6.97 -7.85 -7.74
CA MET A 86 5.60 -7.83 -8.27
C MET A 86 5.17 -9.17 -8.85
N GLU A 87 6.09 -9.92 -9.47
CA GLU A 87 5.81 -11.27 -9.99
C GLU A 87 5.36 -12.23 -8.87
N GLN A 88 5.95 -12.13 -7.68
CA GLN A 88 5.61 -12.97 -6.54
C GLN A 88 4.24 -12.62 -5.93
N LEU A 89 3.72 -11.43 -6.21
CA LEU A 89 2.42 -10.96 -5.75
C LEU A 89 1.28 -11.30 -6.72
N THR A 90 1.58 -11.83 -7.90
CA THR A 90 0.57 -12.19 -8.93
C THR A 90 -0.55 -13.11 -8.42
N PRO A 91 -0.33 -14.06 -7.47
CA PRO A 91 -1.40 -14.90 -6.95
C PRO A 91 -2.45 -14.18 -6.11
N TYR A 92 -2.21 -12.91 -5.72
CA TYR A 92 -3.10 -12.12 -4.87
C TYR A 92 -3.83 -11.05 -5.67
N GLY A 93 -5.09 -10.76 -5.32
CA GLY A 93 -5.68 -9.49 -5.66
C GLY A 93 -4.86 -8.35 -5.04
N GLN A 94 -4.68 -7.27 -5.78
CA GLN A 94 -3.89 -6.13 -5.32
C GLN A 94 -4.66 -4.84 -5.51
N TYR A 95 -4.53 -3.92 -4.54
CA TYR A 95 -4.92 -2.52 -4.72
C TYR A 95 -3.86 -1.61 -4.11
N TRP A 96 -3.43 -0.60 -4.85
CA TRP A 96 -2.34 0.29 -4.47
C TRP A 96 -2.83 1.71 -4.26
N PHE A 97 -2.73 2.21 -3.04
CA PHE A 97 -2.85 3.62 -2.72
C PHE A 97 -1.47 4.24 -2.69
N VAL A 98 -1.10 4.97 -3.73
CA VAL A 98 0.19 5.66 -3.78
C VAL A 98 -0.03 7.13 -3.47
N THR A 99 0.55 7.57 -2.36
CA THR A 99 0.49 8.98 -1.96
C THR A 99 1.60 9.74 -2.65
N ILE A 100 1.22 10.70 -3.48
CA ILE A 100 2.15 11.59 -4.19
C ILE A 100 1.74 13.03 -3.90
N THR A 101 2.62 13.79 -3.30
CA THR A 101 2.46 15.17 -2.92
C THR A 101 3.54 16.02 -3.59
N PRO A 102 3.31 17.33 -3.81
CA PRO A 102 4.26 18.19 -4.49
C PRO A 102 5.36 18.74 -3.57
N TYR A 103 5.43 18.25 -2.31
CA TYR A 103 6.37 18.80 -1.34
C TYR A 103 7.80 18.40 -1.64
N GLY A 104 8.72 19.32 -1.28
CA GLY A 104 10.15 19.07 -1.30
C GLY A 104 10.66 18.42 -0.01
N ARG A 105 11.98 18.30 0.07
CA ARG A 105 12.67 17.69 1.22
C ARG A 105 12.59 18.50 2.51
N ASP A 106 12.14 19.74 2.45
CA ASP A 106 11.85 20.61 3.59
C ASP A 106 10.63 20.13 4.39
N ILE A 107 9.64 19.54 3.71
CA ILE A 107 8.44 18.96 4.32
C ILE A 107 8.55 17.44 4.40
N GLU A 108 9.04 16.78 3.35
CA GLU A 108 9.11 15.32 3.24
C GLU A 108 10.57 14.83 3.01
N PRO A 109 11.46 14.95 4.02
CA PRO A 109 12.90 14.73 3.84
C PRO A 109 13.28 13.31 3.42
N ASN A 110 12.45 12.32 3.72
CA ASN A 110 12.72 10.90 3.48
C ASN A 110 11.89 10.30 2.33
N VAL A 111 11.09 11.11 1.64
CA VAL A 111 10.35 10.69 0.44
C VAL A 111 11.20 10.99 -0.79
N PRO A 112 11.24 10.12 -1.80
CA PRO A 112 11.85 10.45 -3.09
C PRO A 112 11.19 11.66 -3.71
N ASP A 113 11.86 12.34 -4.64
CA ASP A 113 11.26 13.49 -5.33
C ASP A 113 9.99 13.08 -6.09
N THR A 114 9.07 14.02 -6.20
CA THR A 114 7.73 13.82 -6.78
C THR A 114 7.79 13.20 -8.19
N GLY A 115 8.73 13.66 -9.04
CA GLY A 115 8.91 13.12 -10.39
C GLY A 115 9.28 11.65 -10.38
N THR A 116 10.23 11.27 -9.53
CA THR A 116 10.64 9.87 -9.35
C THR A 116 9.48 8.99 -8.87
N VAL A 117 8.67 9.46 -7.91
CA VAL A 117 7.52 8.68 -7.44
C VAL A 117 6.46 8.55 -8.53
N MET A 118 6.19 9.59 -9.33
CA MET A 118 5.28 9.51 -10.47
C MET A 118 5.76 8.52 -11.54
N ASP A 119 7.06 8.43 -11.80
CA ASP A 119 7.59 7.44 -12.75
C ASP A 119 7.41 6.01 -12.22
N HIS A 120 7.67 5.77 -10.94
CA HIS A 120 7.39 4.47 -10.32
C HIS A 120 5.89 4.15 -10.26
N PHE A 121 5.03 5.15 -10.10
CA PHE A 121 3.57 4.99 -10.18
C PHE A 121 3.14 4.48 -11.56
N LYS A 122 3.67 5.05 -12.63
CA LYS A 122 3.36 4.62 -14.01
C LYS A 122 3.81 3.18 -14.25
N ILE A 123 5.04 2.83 -13.83
CA ILE A 123 5.55 1.44 -13.92
C ILE A 123 4.62 0.49 -13.15
N LEU A 124 4.22 0.86 -11.95
CA LEU A 124 3.33 0.04 -11.14
C LEU A 124 1.94 -0.08 -11.77
N SER A 125 1.39 1.00 -12.33
CA SER A 125 0.13 1.00 -13.06
C SER A 125 0.16 0.07 -14.28
N ASP A 126 1.25 0.07 -15.03
CA ASP A 126 1.45 -0.84 -16.17
C ASP A 126 1.47 -2.32 -15.74
N ILE A 127 1.90 -2.61 -14.51
CA ILE A 127 1.94 -3.97 -13.97
C ILE A 127 0.57 -4.41 -13.43
N VAL A 128 -0.10 -3.57 -12.63
CA VAL A 128 -1.32 -3.96 -11.90
C VAL A 128 -2.62 -3.57 -12.59
N GLY A 129 -2.55 -2.66 -13.56
CA GLY A 129 -3.70 -2.08 -14.26
C GLY A 129 -4.25 -0.83 -13.56
N VAL A 130 -4.84 0.07 -14.35
CA VAL A 130 -5.34 1.38 -13.93
C VAL A 130 -6.45 1.32 -12.87
N ASP A 131 -7.22 0.24 -12.84
CA ASP A 131 -8.30 -0.01 -11.87
C ASP A 131 -7.77 -0.48 -10.50
N SER A 132 -6.52 -0.93 -10.44
CA SER A 132 -5.89 -1.49 -9.24
C SER A 132 -4.93 -0.53 -8.54
N ILE A 133 -4.87 0.71 -8.98
CA ILE A 133 -4.00 1.75 -8.42
C ILE A 133 -4.74 3.08 -8.31
N GLY A 134 -4.60 3.76 -7.17
CA GLY A 134 -5.14 5.10 -6.93
C GLY A 134 -4.05 6.09 -6.51
N TRP A 135 -4.13 7.29 -7.05
CA TRP A 135 -3.34 8.42 -6.58
C TRP A 135 -4.01 9.08 -5.37
N ARG A 136 -3.26 9.28 -4.30
CA ARG A 136 -3.69 10.01 -3.11
C ARG A 136 -2.86 11.27 -2.94
N TYR A 137 -3.54 12.43 -2.96
CA TYR A 137 -2.95 13.74 -2.76
C TYR A 137 -3.26 14.22 -1.33
N ASP A 138 -2.52 13.71 -0.36
CA ASP A 138 -2.73 13.91 1.07
C ASP A 138 -1.40 13.74 1.86
N PRO A 139 -1.09 14.57 2.86
CA PRO A 139 -1.87 15.71 3.38
C PRO A 139 -1.77 16.98 2.52
N ILE A 140 -2.77 17.85 2.64
CA ILE A 140 -2.75 19.21 2.08
C ILE A 140 -2.36 20.15 3.20
N LEU A 141 -1.12 20.68 3.16
CA LEU A 141 -0.63 21.70 4.10
C LEU A 141 -0.78 23.07 3.48
N VAL A 142 -1.57 23.93 4.11
CA VAL A 142 -1.73 25.32 3.66
C VAL A 142 -0.98 26.25 4.59
N ASP A 143 0.00 26.97 4.05
CA ASP A 143 0.80 27.98 4.73
C ASP A 143 1.14 29.16 3.78
N ALA A 144 2.07 30.02 4.18
CA ALA A 144 2.47 31.18 3.38
C ALA A 144 3.19 30.80 2.06
N THR A 145 3.80 29.62 1.98
CA THR A 145 4.51 29.12 0.80
C THR A 145 3.59 28.22 -0.03
N HIS A 146 2.85 27.31 0.63
CA HIS A 146 1.97 26.33 0.03
C HIS A 146 0.53 26.85 0.09
N THR A 147 0.21 27.84 -0.73
CA THR A 147 -1.13 28.44 -0.77
C THR A 147 -2.12 27.53 -1.51
N VAL A 148 -3.40 27.83 -1.44
CA VAL A 148 -4.44 27.13 -2.20
C VAL A 148 -4.15 27.17 -3.69
N GLU A 149 -3.75 28.35 -4.21
CA GLU A 149 -3.43 28.54 -5.63
C GLU A 149 -2.19 27.73 -6.04
N TRP A 150 -1.20 27.64 -5.15
CA TRP A 150 -0.05 26.78 -5.37
C TRP A 150 -0.45 25.30 -5.46
N HIS A 151 -1.29 24.82 -4.54
CA HIS A 151 -1.80 23.45 -4.59
C HIS A 151 -2.58 23.16 -5.85
N ILE A 152 -3.45 24.07 -6.31
CA ILE A 152 -4.19 23.93 -7.56
C ILE A 152 -3.21 23.78 -8.74
N SER A 153 -2.22 24.65 -8.82
CA SER A 153 -1.22 24.62 -9.90
C SER A 153 -0.40 23.32 -9.91
N GLU A 154 0.08 22.87 -8.75
CA GLU A 154 0.85 21.63 -8.65
C GLU A 154 -0.02 20.40 -8.93
N PHE A 155 -1.25 20.39 -8.42
CA PHE A 155 -2.21 19.33 -8.70
C PHE A 155 -2.49 19.18 -10.21
N GLU A 156 -2.73 20.29 -10.94
CA GLU A 156 -2.95 20.27 -12.39
C GLU A 156 -1.77 19.67 -13.15
N LYS A 157 -0.53 20.03 -12.77
CA LYS A 157 0.70 19.48 -13.37
C LYS A 157 0.80 17.97 -13.13
N MET A 158 0.59 17.54 -11.90
CA MET A 158 0.67 16.13 -11.51
C MET A 158 -0.43 15.31 -12.18
N ALA A 159 -1.66 15.83 -12.20
CA ALA A 159 -2.80 15.18 -12.86
C ALA A 159 -2.55 15.00 -14.36
N ALA A 160 -1.96 15.98 -15.03
CA ALA A 160 -1.59 15.87 -16.44
C ALA A 160 -0.55 14.76 -16.68
N VAL A 161 0.39 14.56 -15.76
CA VAL A 161 1.42 13.51 -15.85
C VAL A 161 0.86 12.11 -15.56
N LEU A 162 -0.11 12.01 -14.64
CA LEU A 162 -0.70 10.75 -14.20
C LEU A 162 -1.96 10.36 -15.01
N HIS A 163 -2.39 11.21 -15.93
CA HIS A 163 -3.54 10.94 -16.78
C HIS A 163 -3.36 9.63 -17.57
N GLY A 164 -4.36 8.76 -17.48
CA GLY A 164 -4.36 7.44 -18.14
C GLY A 164 -3.66 6.33 -17.35
N TYR A 165 -3.05 6.63 -16.19
CA TYR A 165 -2.42 5.65 -15.32
C TYR A 165 -3.24 5.28 -14.08
N THR A 166 -4.37 5.93 -13.86
CA THR A 166 -5.31 5.62 -12.77
C THR A 166 -6.69 6.17 -13.07
N GLU A 167 -7.73 5.47 -12.57
CA GLU A 167 -9.12 5.93 -12.57
C GLU A 167 -9.53 6.50 -11.19
N THR A 168 -8.64 6.43 -10.19
CA THR A 168 -8.98 6.80 -8.81
C THR A 168 -8.04 7.88 -8.27
N LEU A 169 -8.66 8.95 -7.76
CA LEU A 169 -8.01 10.01 -7.00
C LEU A 169 -8.67 10.14 -5.62
N SER A 170 -7.86 10.33 -4.59
CA SER A 170 -8.29 10.66 -3.23
C SER A 170 -7.58 11.92 -2.74
N LEU A 171 -8.34 12.85 -2.15
CA LEU A 171 -7.87 14.07 -1.49
C LEU A 171 -8.05 13.93 0.01
#